data_4e3336ff16cb3564da0fedd2a838bc07
#
_entry.id   4e3336ff16cb3564da0fedd2a838bc07
#
_cell.length_a   1.000
_cell.length_b   1.000
_cell.length_c   1.000
_cell.angle_alpha   90.00
_cell.angle_beta   90.00
_cell.angle_gamma   90.00
#
_symmetry.space_group_name_H-M   'P 1'
#
loop_
_entity.id
_entity.type
_entity.pdbx_description
1 polymer ?
#
loop_
_entity_poly.entity_id
_entity_poly.type
_entity_poly.pdbx_seq_one_letter_code
_entity_poly.pdbx_strand_id
1 'polypeptide(L)'
;MDCHNEKKYDLEERLIDFAVAIINFVEKLPNLKSAIHLGGQLLRSGTSPSLNYGEAKSGESKNDSIHKMKVCLKELRESFNCLRIIHRAKICKNEQEALDLISECNELISIFVKSIITASKKTS
;
A
#
# COMPACT_ATOMS: atom_id res chain seq x y z
N MET A 1 -6.44 24.94 -5.96
CA MET A 1 -5.24 24.78 -6.68
C MET A 1 -4.23 24.10 -5.87
N ASP A 2 -3.79 24.74 -4.83
CA ASP A 2 -2.75 24.20 -4.00
C ASP A 2 -3.15 22.96 -3.24
N CYS A 3 -4.43 22.77 -2.95
CA CYS A 3 -4.92 21.56 -2.30
C CYS A 3 -4.53 20.31 -3.05
N HIS A 4 -4.54 20.41 -4.35
CA HIS A 4 -4.18 19.33 -5.22
C HIS A 4 -2.72 18.91 -5.01
N ASN A 5 -1.81 19.88 -4.90
CA ASN A 5 -0.41 19.62 -4.68
C ASN A 5 -0.15 19.11 -3.26
N GLU A 6 -0.85 19.68 -2.29
CA GLU A 6 -0.72 19.26 -0.91
C GLU A 6 -1.08 17.79 -0.75
N LYS A 7 -2.18 17.39 -1.37
CA LYS A 7 -2.61 15.98 -1.30
C LYS A 7 -1.60 15.07 -1.96
N LYS A 8 -0.95 15.51 -3.03
CA LYS A 8 0.04 14.72 -3.73
C LYS A 8 1.23 14.38 -2.84
N TYR A 9 1.62 15.29 -1.95
CA TYR A 9 2.75 15.10 -1.06
C TYR A 9 2.37 14.58 0.32
N ASP A 10 1.07 14.42 0.57
CA ASP A 10 0.60 13.88 1.85
C ASP A 10 0.56 12.35 1.75
N LEU A 11 1.64 11.73 2.17
CA LEU A 11 1.78 10.29 2.06
C LEU A 11 0.76 9.56 2.93
N GLU A 12 0.47 10.10 4.10
CA GLU A 12 -0.51 9.49 5.00
C GLU A 12 -1.87 9.38 4.32
N GLU A 13 -2.31 10.47 3.69
CA GLU A 13 -3.60 10.47 2.99
C GLU A 13 -3.59 9.54 1.78
N ARG A 14 -2.49 9.48 1.06
CA ARG A 14 -2.39 8.55 -0.07
C ARG A 14 -2.50 7.10 0.38
N LEU A 15 -1.91 6.76 1.53
CA LEU A 15 -1.99 5.40 2.05
C LEU A 15 -3.41 5.07 2.51
N ILE A 16 -4.11 6.04 3.11
CA ILE A 16 -5.50 5.86 3.50
C ILE A 16 -6.37 5.66 2.26
N ASP A 17 -6.18 6.50 1.23
CA ASP A 17 -6.92 6.37 -0.03
C ASP A 17 -6.67 5.00 -0.67
N PHE A 18 -5.42 4.55 -0.64
CA PHE A 18 -5.07 3.23 -1.16
C PHE A 18 -5.80 2.13 -0.39
N ALA A 19 -5.80 2.23 0.95
CA ALA A 19 -6.49 1.25 1.79
C ALA A 19 -7.98 1.19 1.47
N VAL A 20 -8.62 2.35 1.30
CA VAL A 20 -10.04 2.42 0.96
C VAL A 20 -10.29 1.78 -0.42
N ALA A 21 -9.43 2.08 -1.38
CA ALA A 21 -9.56 1.50 -2.72
C ALA A 21 -9.39 -0.01 -2.70
N ILE A 22 -8.47 -0.52 -1.86
CA ILE A 22 -8.27 -1.96 -1.68
C ILE A 22 -9.54 -2.61 -1.08
N ILE A 23 -10.11 -1.97 -0.04
CA ILE A 23 -11.35 -2.49 0.57
C ILE A 23 -12.45 -2.59 -0.48
N ASN A 24 -12.66 -1.53 -1.25
CA ASN A 24 -13.69 -1.52 -2.28
C ASN A 24 -13.45 -2.59 -3.36
N PHE A 25 -12.20 -2.79 -3.72
CA PHE A 25 -11.82 -3.80 -4.71
C PHE A 25 -12.10 -5.21 -4.19
N VAL A 26 -11.66 -5.50 -2.96
CA VAL A 26 -11.83 -6.82 -2.35
C VAL A 26 -13.30 -7.18 -2.17
N GLU A 27 -14.12 -6.20 -1.77
CA GLU A 27 -15.55 -6.43 -1.55
C GLU A 27 -16.30 -6.84 -2.82
N LYS A 28 -15.73 -6.53 -3.99
CA LYS A 28 -16.35 -6.87 -5.27
C LYS A 28 -15.82 -8.19 -5.87
N LEU A 29 -14.88 -8.84 -5.21
CA LEU A 29 -14.35 -10.11 -5.70
C LEU A 29 -15.42 -11.21 -5.59
N PRO A 30 -15.40 -12.19 -6.51
CA PRO A 30 -16.40 -13.26 -6.50
C PRO A 30 -16.23 -14.22 -5.32
N ASN A 31 -17.26 -14.99 -5.05
CA ASN A 31 -17.26 -15.96 -3.97
C ASN A 31 -16.61 -17.27 -4.43
N LEU A 32 -15.30 -17.21 -4.66
CA LEU A 32 -14.47 -18.36 -5.07
C LEU A 32 -13.39 -18.56 -4.02
N LYS A 33 -12.93 -19.81 -3.87
CA LYS A 33 -11.88 -20.11 -2.89
C LYS A 33 -10.64 -19.22 -3.07
N SER A 34 -10.18 -19.07 -4.31
CA SER A 34 -9.02 -18.26 -4.60
C SER A 34 -9.26 -16.78 -4.29
N ALA A 35 -10.45 -16.29 -4.61
CA ALA A 35 -10.80 -14.90 -4.37
C ALA A 35 -10.89 -14.60 -2.88
N ILE A 36 -11.45 -15.52 -2.12
CA ILE A 36 -11.59 -15.38 -0.66
C ILE A 36 -10.19 -15.35 -0.03
N HIS A 37 -9.34 -16.29 -0.42
CA HIS A 37 -7.98 -16.37 0.12
C HIS A 37 -7.14 -15.14 -0.23
N LEU A 38 -7.07 -14.81 -1.52
CA LEU A 38 -6.25 -13.68 -1.97
C LEU A 38 -6.84 -12.35 -1.52
N GLY A 39 -8.17 -12.26 -1.51
CA GLY A 39 -8.86 -11.07 -1.02
C GLY A 39 -8.54 -10.79 0.45
N GLY A 40 -8.50 -11.83 1.27
CA GLY A 40 -8.13 -11.69 2.68
C GLY A 40 -6.69 -11.23 2.86
N GLN A 41 -5.77 -11.83 2.09
CA GLN A 41 -4.36 -11.41 2.13
C GLN A 41 -4.19 -9.97 1.68
N LEU A 42 -4.86 -9.60 0.60
CA LEU A 42 -4.78 -8.24 0.07
C LEU A 42 -5.40 -7.22 1.02
N LEU A 43 -6.53 -7.57 1.63
CA LEU A 43 -7.18 -6.68 2.59
C LEU A 43 -6.24 -6.36 3.74
N ARG A 44 -5.55 -7.35 4.27
CA ARG A 44 -4.58 -7.15 5.33
C ARG A 44 -3.38 -6.33 4.85
N SER A 45 -2.74 -6.77 3.77
CA SER A 45 -1.51 -6.12 3.30
C SER A 45 -1.74 -4.73 2.73
N GLY A 46 -2.93 -4.49 2.17
CA GLY A 46 -3.24 -3.19 1.58
C GLY A 46 -3.70 -2.14 2.57
N THR A 47 -4.19 -2.56 3.75
CA THR A 47 -4.60 -1.62 4.79
C THR A 47 -3.51 -1.41 5.85
N SER A 48 -2.61 -2.37 6.00
CA SER A 48 -1.53 -2.31 6.99
C SER A 48 -0.58 -1.11 6.82
N PRO A 49 -0.19 -0.72 5.58
CA PRO A 49 0.75 0.39 5.44
C PRO A 49 0.28 1.69 6.07
N SER A 50 -1.00 2.06 5.92
CA SER A 50 -1.50 3.31 6.51
C SER A 50 -1.41 3.26 8.04
N LEU A 51 -1.69 2.12 8.63
CA LEU A 51 -1.65 1.96 10.09
C LEU A 51 -0.21 2.01 10.61
N ASN A 52 0.69 1.30 9.94
CA ASN A 52 2.10 1.29 10.34
C ASN A 52 2.77 2.64 10.10
N TYR A 53 2.40 3.34 9.04
CA TYR A 53 2.98 4.64 8.75
C TYR A 53 2.58 5.66 9.83
N GLY A 54 1.33 5.60 10.30
CA GLY A 54 0.89 6.43 11.42
C GLY A 54 1.76 6.20 12.65
N GLU A 55 2.10 4.95 12.94
CA GLU A 55 2.99 4.61 14.05
C GLU A 55 4.41 5.09 13.81
N ALA A 56 4.89 5.04 12.56
CA ALA A 56 6.23 5.52 12.21
C ALA A 56 6.39 7.00 12.50
N LYS A 57 5.34 7.79 12.21
CA LYS A 57 5.37 9.24 12.43
C LYS A 57 5.43 9.60 13.91
N SER A 58 4.92 8.74 14.78
CA SER A 58 4.92 8.96 16.22
C SER A 58 5.91 8.06 16.94
N GLY A 59 6.85 7.46 16.19
CA GLY A 59 7.84 6.57 16.76
C GLY A 59 8.75 7.25 17.76
N GLU A 60 9.17 6.50 18.78
CA GLU A 60 9.98 7.03 19.87
C GLU A 60 11.41 7.35 19.44
N SER A 61 11.92 6.63 18.45
CA SER A 61 13.27 6.83 17.97
C SER A 61 13.28 6.79 16.43
N LYS A 62 14.39 7.27 15.87
CA LYS A 62 14.58 7.24 14.43
C LYS A 62 14.65 5.81 13.91
N ASN A 63 15.31 4.93 14.66
CA ASN A 63 15.40 3.51 14.29
C ASN A 63 14.02 2.87 14.27
N ASP A 64 13.17 3.20 15.25
CA ASP A 64 11.80 2.69 15.29
C ASP A 64 11.02 3.17 14.07
N SER A 65 11.17 4.45 13.71
CA SER A 65 10.48 5.02 12.54
C SER A 65 10.92 4.31 11.26
N ILE A 66 12.22 4.11 11.10
CA ILE A 66 12.76 3.42 9.92
C ILE A 66 12.24 1.99 9.86
N HIS A 67 12.22 1.30 11.00
CA HIS A 67 11.71 -0.06 11.05
C HIS A 67 10.25 -0.14 10.61
N LYS A 68 9.42 0.79 11.11
CA LYS A 68 8.00 0.84 10.75
C LYS A 68 7.83 1.12 9.26
N MET A 69 8.68 1.98 8.70
CA MET A 69 8.64 2.27 7.26
C MET A 69 9.01 1.03 6.44
N LYS A 70 9.97 0.23 6.91
CA LYS A 70 10.33 -1.01 6.24
C LYS A 70 9.18 -2.02 6.30
N VAL A 71 8.42 -2.04 7.39
CA VAL A 71 7.22 -2.88 7.49
C VAL A 71 6.18 -2.42 6.46
N CYS A 72 5.97 -1.10 6.33
CA CYS A 72 5.07 -0.57 5.31
C CYS A 72 5.48 -1.05 3.92
N LEU A 73 6.76 -0.96 3.61
CA LEU A 73 7.29 -1.36 2.30
C LEU A 73 7.05 -2.86 2.05
N LYS A 74 7.29 -3.68 3.06
CA LYS A 74 7.06 -5.12 2.96
C LYS A 74 5.60 -5.42 2.63
N GLU A 75 4.67 -4.74 3.31
CA GLU A 75 3.24 -4.96 3.09
C GLU A 75 2.80 -4.46 1.71
N LEU A 76 3.37 -3.35 1.26
CA LEU A 76 3.08 -2.85 -0.09
C LEU A 76 3.57 -3.83 -1.17
N ARG A 77 4.73 -4.43 -0.97
CA ARG A 77 5.25 -5.43 -1.92
C ARG A 77 4.35 -6.66 -1.96
N GLU A 78 3.84 -7.08 -0.81
CA GLU A 78 2.89 -8.20 -0.75
C GLU A 78 1.60 -7.84 -1.49
N SER A 79 1.09 -6.62 -1.27
CA SER A 79 -0.10 -6.14 -1.97
C SER A 79 0.11 -6.11 -3.48
N PHE A 80 1.27 -5.66 -3.91
CA PHE A 80 1.62 -5.58 -5.32
C PHE A 80 1.55 -6.95 -5.98
N ASN A 81 2.14 -7.95 -5.36
CA ASN A 81 2.11 -9.30 -5.91
C ASN A 81 0.71 -9.91 -5.85
N CYS A 82 -0.02 -9.65 -4.78
CA CYS A 82 -1.39 -10.14 -4.64
C CYS A 82 -2.29 -9.61 -5.77
N LEU A 83 -2.19 -8.31 -6.03
CA LEU A 83 -2.94 -7.66 -7.11
C LEU A 83 -2.58 -8.24 -8.48
N ARG A 84 -1.30 -8.49 -8.70
CA ARG A 84 -0.83 -9.06 -9.97
C ARG A 84 -1.36 -10.48 -10.17
N ILE A 85 -1.39 -11.27 -9.10
CA ILE A 85 -1.95 -12.63 -9.17
C ILE A 85 -3.44 -12.56 -9.51
N ILE A 86 -4.18 -11.72 -8.80
CA ILE A 86 -5.62 -11.56 -9.02
C ILE A 86 -5.89 -11.12 -10.46
N HIS A 87 -5.10 -10.18 -10.96
CA HIS A 87 -5.27 -9.68 -12.32
C HIS A 87 -4.96 -10.77 -13.36
N ARG A 88 -3.83 -11.45 -13.21
CA ARG A 88 -3.41 -12.46 -14.18
C ARG A 88 -4.32 -13.70 -14.19
N ALA A 89 -4.85 -14.05 -13.02
CA ALA A 89 -5.77 -15.18 -12.90
C ALA A 89 -7.19 -14.81 -13.32
N LYS A 90 -7.42 -13.55 -13.67
CA LYS A 90 -8.72 -13.03 -14.11
C LYS A 90 -9.82 -13.25 -13.07
N ILE A 91 -9.45 -13.07 -11.81
CA ILE A 91 -10.37 -13.25 -10.69
C ILE A 91 -11.32 -12.06 -10.56
N CYS A 92 -10.81 -10.83 -10.78
CA CYS A 92 -11.63 -9.63 -10.66
C CYS A 92 -12.34 -9.33 -11.97
N LYS A 93 -13.51 -8.69 -11.88
CA LYS A 93 -14.30 -8.32 -13.05
C LYS A 93 -13.82 -7.04 -13.72
N ASN A 94 -13.39 -6.07 -12.92
CA ASN A 94 -12.93 -4.79 -13.44
C ASN A 94 -11.42 -4.79 -13.55
N GLU A 95 -10.94 -5.11 -14.75
CA GLU A 95 -9.52 -5.19 -15.01
C GLU A 95 -8.82 -3.85 -14.83
N GLN A 96 -9.47 -2.75 -15.25
CA GLN A 96 -8.87 -1.43 -15.15
C GLN A 96 -8.66 -1.03 -13.69
N GLU A 97 -9.60 -1.38 -12.82
CA GLU A 97 -9.46 -1.11 -11.39
C GLU A 97 -8.23 -1.82 -10.83
N ALA A 98 -8.01 -3.07 -11.21
CA ALA A 98 -6.84 -3.82 -10.78
C ALA A 98 -5.55 -3.17 -11.27
N LEU A 99 -5.51 -2.74 -12.53
CA LEU A 99 -4.33 -2.10 -13.10
C LEU A 99 -4.04 -0.76 -12.42
N ASP A 100 -5.08 0.02 -12.10
CA ASP A 100 -4.91 1.29 -11.41
C ASP A 100 -4.33 1.07 -10.01
N LEU A 101 -4.79 0.04 -9.31
CA LEU A 101 -4.27 -0.29 -7.98
C LEU A 101 -2.82 -0.77 -8.05
N ILE A 102 -2.48 -1.57 -9.05
CA ILE A 102 -1.11 -2.02 -9.28
C ILE A 102 -0.20 -0.82 -9.50
N SER A 103 -0.64 0.13 -10.32
CA SER A 103 0.14 1.33 -10.62
C SER A 103 0.35 2.19 -9.37
N GLU A 104 -0.71 2.44 -8.60
CA GLU A 104 -0.59 3.24 -7.38
C GLU A 104 0.30 2.53 -6.35
N CYS A 105 0.14 1.22 -6.22
CA CYS A 105 0.97 0.44 -5.30
C CYS A 105 2.44 0.55 -5.66
N ASN A 106 2.75 0.47 -6.94
CA ASN A 106 4.13 0.57 -7.43
C ASN A 106 4.72 1.94 -7.12
N GLU A 107 3.93 3.02 -7.27
CA GLU A 107 4.39 4.36 -6.91
C GLU A 107 4.66 4.48 -5.42
N LEU A 108 3.77 3.94 -4.59
CA LEU A 108 3.95 3.97 -3.15
C LEU A 108 5.22 3.22 -2.73
N ILE A 109 5.47 2.07 -3.36
CA ILE A 109 6.71 1.31 -3.12
C ILE A 109 7.94 2.19 -3.39
N SER A 110 7.94 2.88 -4.53
CA SER A 110 9.06 3.75 -4.90
C SER A 110 9.27 4.86 -3.87
N ILE A 111 8.18 5.45 -3.39
CA ILE A 111 8.27 6.51 -2.39
C ILE A 111 8.89 5.97 -1.10
N PHE A 112 8.47 4.79 -0.65
CA PHE A 112 9.01 4.20 0.59
C PHE A 112 10.47 3.82 0.44
N VAL A 113 10.86 3.27 -0.71
CA VAL A 113 12.27 2.94 -0.97
C VAL A 113 13.14 4.19 -0.83
N LYS A 114 12.74 5.29 -1.47
CA LYS A 114 13.49 6.55 -1.42
C LYS A 114 13.51 7.13 -0.02
N SER A 115 12.37 7.10 0.67
CA SER A 115 12.27 7.64 2.02
C SER A 115 13.16 6.89 3.01
N ILE A 116 13.19 5.58 2.90
CA ILE A 116 14.03 4.75 3.77
C ILE A 116 15.51 5.02 3.52
N ILE A 117 15.90 5.12 2.26
CA ILE A 117 17.29 5.43 1.90
C ILE A 117 17.68 6.79 2.48
N THR A 118 16.85 7.80 2.30
CA THR A 118 17.12 9.15 2.80
C THR A 118 17.23 9.15 4.32
N ALA A 119 16.30 8.50 5.01
CA ALA A 119 16.32 8.44 6.48
C ALA A 119 17.56 7.72 6.98
N SER A 120 17.97 6.63 6.32
CA SER A 120 19.13 5.86 6.73
C SER A 120 20.43 6.65 6.56
N LYS A 121 20.54 7.47 5.52
CA LYS A 121 21.71 8.32 5.31
C LYS A 121 21.86 9.37 6.41
N LYS A 122 20.73 9.89 6.89
CA LYS A 122 20.76 10.93 7.93
C LYS A 122 21.21 10.41 9.28
N THR A 123 21.16 9.10 9.49
CA THR A 123 21.58 8.50 10.75
C THR A 123 23.08 8.25 10.84
N SER A 124 23.76 8.29 9.71
CA SER A 124 25.22 8.11 9.70
C SER A 124 25.97 9.44 9.76
#